data_da5647d9a8ee974842a5220f39373002
#
_entry.id   da5647d9a8ee974842a5220f39373002
#
_cell.length_a   1.000
_cell.length_b   1.000
_cell.length_c   1.000
_cell.angle_alpha   90.00
_cell.angle_beta   90.00
_cell.angle_gamma   90.00
#
_symmetry.space_group_name_H-M   'P 1'
#
loop_
_entity.id
_entity.type
_entity.pdbx_description
1 polymer ?
#
loop_
_entity_poly.entity_id
_entity_poly.type
_entity_poly.pdbx_seq_one_letter_code
_entity_poly.pdbx_strand_id
1 'polypeptide(L)'
;MITFSSGIQPTSFWQRAGRFHFDTILICALLFLLAWGTIMIYSTSAVYAGLRYDNSYYYLQRHLIHVILGFGVITLATLTPYPRWRDWLPLMMLIMLAMLVMVLIPGIGHEVKGGRRWLRIAGFGFQPAELMKVVLIVYLASYLERKRPFIQSFNRGIGPCLLVSGFYMLLILLQPDFGTVVLLATTVLMMLFVGGCRIWHLVACVSVVASLGVALVMTQAYRMRRILAFLNPWEDPLDSGFQIIQSFIAIGTGGWFGRGLGESRQKLFFLPDAHTDF
;
A
#
# COMPACT_ATOMS: atom_id res chain seq x y z
N MET A 1 15.40 -5.40 -50.32
CA MET A 1 14.53 -4.24 -50.21
C MET A 1 13.18 -4.75 -49.73
N ILE A 2 12.98 -4.83 -48.38
CA ILE A 2 11.74 -5.34 -47.76
C ILE A 2 11.09 -4.15 -47.07
N THR A 3 10.05 -3.62 -47.69
CA THR A 3 9.22 -2.54 -47.16
C THR A 3 8.25 -3.11 -46.13
N PHE A 4 8.53 -2.88 -44.84
CA PHE A 4 7.55 -3.10 -43.78
C PHE A 4 6.56 -1.93 -43.77
N SER A 5 5.43 -2.10 -44.39
CA SER A 5 4.26 -1.25 -44.25
C SER A 5 3.53 -1.66 -42.98
N SER A 6 3.85 -1.03 -41.84
CA SER A 6 3.09 -1.14 -40.64
C SER A 6 1.93 -0.15 -40.63
N GLY A 7 0.87 -0.49 -41.31
CA GLY A 7 -0.42 0.20 -41.24
C GLY A 7 -1.13 -0.11 -39.88
N ILE A 8 -0.64 0.45 -38.81
CA ILE A 8 -1.44 0.50 -37.55
C ILE A 8 -2.38 1.68 -37.69
N GLN A 9 -3.57 1.43 -38.21
CA GLN A 9 -4.67 2.39 -38.16
C GLN A 9 -5.03 2.68 -36.68
N PRO A 10 -5.14 3.94 -36.28
CA PRO A 10 -5.64 4.27 -34.95
C PRO A 10 -7.11 3.87 -34.85
N THR A 11 -7.38 2.69 -34.31
CA THR A 11 -8.75 2.29 -33.98
C THR A 11 -9.32 3.29 -32.98
N SER A 12 -10.49 3.85 -33.32
CA SER A 12 -11.16 4.84 -32.47
C SER A 12 -11.42 4.27 -31.06
N PHE A 13 -11.34 5.14 -30.04
CA PHE A 13 -11.58 4.81 -28.63
C PHE A 13 -12.85 3.95 -28.44
N TRP A 14 -13.92 4.25 -29.16
CA TRP A 14 -15.20 3.56 -29.10
C TRP A 14 -15.19 2.14 -29.70
N GLN A 15 -14.30 1.84 -30.65
CA GLN A 15 -14.12 0.48 -31.17
C GLN A 15 -13.36 -0.42 -30.20
N ARG A 16 -12.53 0.15 -29.30
CA ARG A 16 -11.88 -0.60 -28.22
C ARG A 16 -12.80 -0.81 -27.03
N ALA A 17 -13.72 0.12 -26.75
CA ALA A 17 -14.70 -0.01 -25.67
C ALA A 17 -15.63 -1.21 -25.84
N GLY A 18 -15.88 -1.68 -27.07
CA GLY A 18 -16.71 -2.85 -27.37
C GLY A 18 -16.07 -4.22 -27.10
N ARG A 19 -14.78 -4.25 -26.69
CA ARG A 19 -14.05 -5.51 -26.37
C ARG A 19 -13.39 -5.43 -24.99
N PHE A 20 -14.14 -5.06 -23.97
CA PHE A 20 -13.68 -5.32 -22.61
C PHE A 20 -13.78 -6.83 -22.36
N HIS A 21 -12.69 -7.55 -22.57
CA HIS A 21 -12.54 -8.89 -22.04
C HIS A 21 -12.26 -8.75 -20.54
N PHE A 22 -13.32 -8.70 -19.75
CA PHE A 22 -13.18 -8.75 -18.31
C PHE A 22 -12.71 -10.16 -17.92
N ASP A 23 -11.64 -10.24 -17.18
CA ASP A 23 -11.28 -11.48 -16.52
C ASP A 23 -12.32 -11.76 -15.44
N THR A 24 -13.30 -12.61 -15.79
CA THR A 24 -14.43 -12.94 -14.93
C THR A 24 -13.96 -13.55 -13.61
N ILE A 25 -12.88 -14.36 -13.64
CA ILE A 25 -12.33 -15.01 -12.45
C ILE A 25 -11.79 -13.94 -11.50
N LEU A 26 -11.02 -12.97 -12.02
CA LEU A 26 -10.49 -11.86 -11.24
C LEU A 26 -11.59 -11.01 -10.61
N ILE A 27 -12.64 -10.68 -11.38
CA ILE A 27 -13.76 -9.88 -10.87
C ILE A 27 -14.53 -10.65 -9.81
N CYS A 28 -14.85 -11.91 -10.03
CA CYS A 28 -15.53 -12.73 -9.05
C CYS A 28 -14.72 -12.87 -7.76
N ALA A 29 -13.41 -13.09 -7.86
CA ALA A 29 -12.52 -13.16 -6.69
C ALA A 29 -12.50 -11.83 -5.93
N LEU A 30 -12.41 -10.70 -6.64
CA LEU A 30 -12.44 -9.36 -6.04
C LEU A 30 -13.75 -9.11 -5.30
N LEU A 31 -14.89 -9.39 -5.94
CA LEU A 31 -16.21 -9.20 -5.34
C LEU A 31 -16.43 -10.11 -4.13
N PHE A 32 -15.98 -11.36 -4.22
CA PHE A 32 -16.04 -12.30 -3.10
C PHE A 32 -15.22 -11.79 -1.91
N LEU A 33 -13.96 -11.37 -2.13
CA LEU A 33 -13.10 -10.84 -1.07
C LEU A 33 -13.66 -9.55 -0.46
N LEU A 34 -14.24 -8.66 -1.27
CA LEU A 34 -14.87 -7.43 -0.78
C LEU A 34 -16.12 -7.73 0.05
N ALA A 35 -16.98 -8.64 -0.40
CA ALA A 35 -18.15 -9.06 0.35
C ALA A 35 -17.77 -9.70 1.68
N TRP A 36 -16.81 -10.62 1.65
CA TRP A 36 -16.29 -11.29 2.85
C TRP A 36 -15.66 -10.28 3.81
N GLY A 37 -14.81 -9.38 3.31
CA GLY A 37 -14.18 -8.32 4.10
C GLY A 37 -15.22 -7.39 4.75
N THR A 38 -16.29 -7.05 4.04
CA THR A 38 -17.37 -6.22 4.57
C THR A 38 -18.09 -6.90 5.74
N ILE A 39 -18.39 -8.20 5.62
CA ILE A 39 -18.98 -9.01 6.70
C ILE A 39 -18.04 -9.05 7.91
N MET A 40 -16.74 -9.27 7.68
CA MET A 40 -15.75 -9.34 8.74
C MET A 40 -15.56 -8.01 9.45
N ILE A 41 -15.51 -6.88 8.74
CA ILE A 41 -15.45 -5.53 9.34
C ILE A 41 -16.65 -5.30 10.26
N TYR A 42 -17.86 -5.61 9.80
CA TYR A 42 -19.03 -5.49 10.66
C TYR A 42 -18.92 -6.41 11.89
N SER A 43 -18.58 -7.68 11.69
CA SER A 43 -18.45 -8.66 12.76
C SER A 43 -17.44 -8.25 13.84
N THR A 44 -16.32 -7.63 13.46
CA THR A 44 -15.24 -7.24 14.39
C THR A 44 -15.48 -5.88 15.04
N SER A 45 -16.17 -4.96 14.38
CA SER A 45 -16.29 -3.58 14.85
C SER A 45 -17.63 -3.25 15.52
N ALA A 46 -18.68 -4.06 15.32
CA ALA A 46 -20.04 -3.74 15.76
C ALA A 46 -20.16 -3.47 17.26
N VAL A 47 -19.55 -4.33 18.10
CA VAL A 47 -19.57 -4.18 19.55
C VAL A 47 -18.82 -2.93 20.00
N TYR A 48 -17.60 -2.73 19.47
CA TYR A 48 -16.79 -1.56 19.75
C TYR A 48 -17.46 -0.26 19.31
N ALA A 49 -18.08 -0.25 18.13
CA ALA A 49 -18.78 0.90 17.59
C ALA A 49 -20.04 1.24 18.41
N GLY A 50 -20.80 0.23 18.83
CA GLY A 50 -21.98 0.42 19.69
C GLY A 50 -21.64 1.08 21.00
N LEU A 51 -20.55 0.64 21.66
CA LEU A 51 -20.14 1.20 22.96
C LEU A 51 -19.51 2.59 22.86
N ARG A 52 -18.83 2.91 21.74
CA ARG A 52 -18.10 4.18 21.61
C ARG A 52 -18.88 5.28 20.91
N TYR A 53 -19.73 4.93 19.96
CA TYR A 53 -20.45 5.87 19.09
C TYR A 53 -21.97 5.73 19.16
N ASP A 54 -22.45 4.84 20.03
CA ASP A 54 -23.89 4.49 20.14
C ASP A 54 -24.51 4.06 18.80
N ASN A 55 -23.67 3.57 17.89
CA ASN A 55 -24.07 3.13 16.55
C ASN A 55 -23.18 1.95 16.09
N SER A 56 -23.72 0.74 16.14
CA SER A 56 -23.01 -0.49 15.73
C SER A 56 -22.65 -0.52 14.25
N TYR A 57 -23.25 0.32 13.41
CA TYR A 57 -22.98 0.39 11.96
C TYR A 57 -21.97 1.47 11.57
N TYR A 58 -21.41 2.21 12.53
CA TYR A 58 -20.52 3.34 12.26
C TYR A 58 -19.34 3.00 11.33
N TYR A 59 -18.61 1.94 11.61
CA TYR A 59 -17.48 1.51 10.78
C TYR A 59 -17.93 0.89 9.47
N LEU A 60 -19.03 0.13 9.46
CA LEU A 60 -19.59 -0.44 8.25
C LEU A 60 -20.01 0.64 7.23
N GLN A 61 -20.70 1.68 7.68
CA GLN A 61 -21.11 2.80 6.81
C GLN A 61 -19.90 3.47 6.16
N ARG A 62 -18.86 3.76 6.95
CA ARG A 62 -17.61 4.33 6.43
C ARG A 62 -16.92 3.39 5.44
N HIS A 63 -16.87 2.10 5.75
CA HIS A 63 -16.30 1.11 4.84
C HIS A 63 -17.06 1.06 3.51
N LEU A 64 -18.38 1.03 3.52
CA LEU A 64 -19.20 1.02 2.30
C LEU A 64 -18.96 2.28 1.44
N ILE A 65 -18.82 3.46 2.05
CA ILE A 65 -18.45 4.68 1.32
C ILE A 65 -17.09 4.50 0.61
N HIS A 66 -16.08 3.95 1.30
CA HIS A 66 -14.77 3.71 0.68
C HIS A 66 -14.83 2.65 -0.42
N VAL A 67 -15.66 1.61 -0.27
CA VAL A 67 -15.89 0.60 -1.31
C VAL A 67 -16.52 1.23 -2.56
N ILE A 68 -17.55 2.07 -2.41
CA ILE A 68 -18.19 2.77 -3.53
C ILE A 68 -17.19 3.70 -4.23
N LEU A 69 -16.43 4.48 -3.46
CA LEU A 69 -15.37 5.34 -4.00
C LEU A 69 -14.30 4.51 -4.72
N GLY A 70 -13.90 3.38 -4.16
CA GLY A 70 -12.94 2.45 -4.76
C GLY A 70 -13.43 1.90 -6.09
N PHE A 71 -14.70 1.49 -6.19
CA PHE A 71 -15.31 1.08 -7.48
C PHE A 71 -15.30 2.22 -8.49
N GLY A 72 -15.59 3.45 -8.07
CA GLY A 72 -15.48 4.64 -8.93
C GLY A 72 -14.07 4.82 -9.48
N VAL A 73 -13.05 4.72 -8.62
CA VAL A 73 -11.63 4.83 -9.02
C VAL A 73 -11.22 3.70 -9.96
N ILE A 74 -11.60 2.45 -9.66
CA ILE A 74 -11.31 1.30 -10.53
C ILE A 74 -11.96 1.50 -11.91
N THR A 75 -13.22 1.94 -11.95
CA THR A 75 -13.93 2.20 -13.21
C THR A 75 -13.23 3.30 -14.02
N LEU A 76 -12.87 4.42 -13.40
CA LEU A 76 -12.13 5.50 -14.06
C LEU A 76 -10.76 5.04 -14.56
N ALA A 77 -10.07 4.22 -13.76
CA ALA A 77 -8.76 3.68 -14.13
C ALA A 77 -8.86 2.74 -15.34
N THR A 78 -9.86 1.85 -15.38
CA THR A 78 -10.06 0.93 -16.50
C THR A 78 -10.52 1.63 -17.77
N LEU A 79 -11.29 2.71 -17.68
CA LEU A 79 -11.70 3.53 -18.81
C LEU A 79 -10.56 4.42 -19.36
N THR A 80 -9.50 4.63 -18.56
CA THR A 80 -8.38 5.47 -18.97
C THR A 80 -7.37 4.64 -19.75
N PRO A 81 -7.10 4.96 -21.05
CA PRO A 81 -6.11 4.24 -21.83
C PRO A 81 -4.71 4.42 -21.25
N TYR A 82 -3.95 3.31 -21.23
CA TYR A 82 -2.60 3.24 -20.65
C TYR A 82 -1.66 4.39 -21.04
N PRO A 83 -1.59 4.86 -22.32
CA PRO A 83 -0.70 5.98 -22.67
C PRO A 83 -0.99 7.27 -21.90
N ARG A 84 -2.25 7.57 -21.55
CA ARG A 84 -2.59 8.78 -20.78
C ARG A 84 -1.98 8.82 -19.39
N TRP A 85 -1.83 7.68 -18.73
CA TRP A 85 -1.15 7.60 -17.43
C TRP A 85 0.29 8.11 -17.53
N ARG A 86 0.95 7.80 -18.65
CA ARG A 86 2.30 8.28 -18.94
C ARG A 86 2.35 9.79 -19.16
N ASP A 87 1.36 10.35 -19.86
CA ASP A 87 1.30 11.78 -20.12
C ASP A 87 1.01 12.57 -18.84
N TRP A 88 0.19 12.04 -17.96
CA TRP A 88 -0.16 12.64 -16.68
C TRP A 88 0.91 12.43 -15.59
N LEU A 89 1.86 11.55 -15.82
CA LEU A 89 2.85 11.16 -14.80
C LEU A 89 3.60 12.36 -14.18
N PRO A 90 4.09 13.38 -14.92
CA PRO A 90 4.76 14.52 -14.30
C PRO A 90 3.84 15.29 -13.34
N LEU A 91 2.58 15.46 -13.72
CA LEU A 91 1.58 16.10 -12.87
C LEU A 91 1.27 15.25 -11.64
N MET A 92 1.10 13.95 -11.81
CA MET A 92 0.88 13.03 -10.69
C MET A 92 2.04 13.06 -9.68
N MET A 93 3.28 13.04 -10.17
CA MET A 93 4.47 13.15 -9.32
C MET A 93 4.50 14.49 -8.58
N LEU A 94 4.19 15.60 -9.25
CA LEU A 94 4.14 16.92 -8.62
C LEU A 94 3.05 17.00 -7.54
N ILE A 95 1.85 16.48 -7.82
CA ILE A 95 0.75 16.42 -6.85
C ILE A 95 1.17 15.58 -5.63
N MET A 96 1.80 14.42 -5.87
CA MET A 96 2.28 13.57 -4.77
C MET A 96 3.35 14.27 -3.93
N LEU A 97 4.27 14.99 -4.58
CA LEU A 97 5.26 15.80 -3.87
C LEU A 97 4.58 16.84 -2.96
N ALA A 98 3.65 17.61 -3.52
CA ALA A 98 2.91 18.60 -2.76
C ALA A 98 2.15 17.99 -1.57
N MET A 99 1.45 16.87 -1.78
CA MET A 99 0.68 16.19 -0.74
C MET A 99 1.58 15.61 0.37
N LEU A 100 2.71 14.98 0.01
CA LEU A 100 3.66 14.44 0.99
C LEU A 100 4.31 15.56 1.82
N VAL A 101 4.62 16.70 1.20
CA VAL A 101 5.14 17.88 1.91
C VAL A 101 4.06 18.50 2.80
N MET A 102 2.81 18.64 2.33
CA MET A 102 1.70 19.17 3.13
C MET A 102 1.46 18.38 4.42
N VAL A 103 1.61 17.04 4.37
CA VAL A 103 1.46 16.20 5.58
C VAL A 103 2.51 16.55 6.64
N LEU A 104 3.72 16.97 6.25
CA LEU A 104 4.79 17.33 7.19
C LEU A 104 4.52 18.67 7.89
N ILE A 105 3.67 19.53 7.32
CA ILE A 105 3.38 20.86 7.89
C ILE A 105 2.49 20.71 9.13
N PRO A 106 2.92 21.27 10.29
CA PRO A 106 2.09 21.31 11.50
C PRO A 106 0.78 22.06 11.24
N GLY A 107 -0.34 21.48 11.68
CA GLY A 107 -1.67 22.05 11.48
C GLY A 107 -2.40 21.55 10.22
N ILE A 108 -1.69 21.07 9.18
CA ILE A 108 -2.29 20.44 7.98
C ILE A 108 -2.28 18.92 8.13
N GLY A 109 -1.10 18.36 8.44
CA GLY A 109 -0.94 16.94 8.70
C GLY A 109 -1.54 16.53 10.04
N HIS A 110 -2.39 15.49 10.01
CA HIS A 110 -3.00 14.93 11.20
C HIS A 110 -2.14 13.81 11.78
N GLU A 111 -1.86 13.92 13.07
CA GLU A 111 -1.05 12.95 13.81
C GLU A 111 -1.92 11.81 14.34
N VAL A 112 -1.53 10.58 14.01
CA VAL A 112 -2.18 9.36 14.49
C VAL A 112 -1.08 8.39 14.96
N LYS A 113 -1.18 7.91 16.20
CA LYS A 113 -0.22 6.96 16.80
C LYS A 113 1.25 7.42 16.67
N GLY A 114 1.51 8.71 16.92
CA GLY A 114 2.87 9.29 16.93
C GLY A 114 3.48 9.57 15.56
N GLY A 115 2.71 9.52 14.48
CA GLY A 115 3.16 9.88 13.14
C GLY A 115 2.19 10.79 12.41
N ARG A 116 2.70 11.85 11.76
CA ARG A 116 1.90 12.73 10.89
C ARG A 116 1.88 12.15 9.49
N ARG A 117 0.80 11.40 9.17
CA ARG A 117 0.70 10.64 7.91
C ARG A 117 -0.60 10.89 7.16
N TRP A 118 -1.56 11.58 7.80
CA TRP A 118 -2.91 11.71 7.32
C TRP A 118 -3.25 13.14 6.97
N LEU A 119 -3.95 13.33 5.87
CA LEU A 119 -4.67 14.56 5.53
C LEU A 119 -6.15 14.34 5.84
N ARG A 120 -6.81 15.33 6.44
CA ARG A 120 -8.26 15.32 6.59
C ARG A 120 -8.90 16.17 5.52
N ILE A 121 -9.66 15.55 4.64
CA ILE A 121 -10.41 16.21 3.57
C ILE A 121 -11.89 15.91 3.79
N ALA A 122 -12.71 16.95 4.05
CA ALA A 122 -14.15 16.83 4.29
C ALA A 122 -14.53 15.74 5.34
N GLY A 123 -13.73 15.61 6.41
CA GLY A 123 -13.98 14.63 7.48
C GLY A 123 -13.46 13.21 7.20
N PHE A 124 -12.92 12.96 6.02
CA PHE A 124 -12.28 11.69 5.67
C PHE A 124 -10.76 11.78 5.86
N GLY A 125 -10.19 10.75 6.50
CA GLY A 125 -8.75 10.59 6.59
C GLY A 125 -8.21 10.01 5.28
N PHE A 126 -7.22 10.69 4.70
CA PHE A 126 -6.55 10.27 3.48
C PHE A 126 -5.03 10.22 3.72
N GLN A 127 -4.39 9.12 3.35
CA GLN A 127 -2.93 8.95 3.47
C GLN A 127 -2.27 9.05 2.09
N PRO A 128 -1.51 10.14 1.81
CA PRO A 128 -0.87 10.30 0.49
C PRO A 128 0.12 9.19 0.14
N ALA A 129 0.79 8.60 1.13
CA ALA A 129 1.71 7.50 0.91
C ALA A 129 1.05 6.27 0.26
N GLU A 130 -0.26 6.06 0.45
CA GLU A 130 -1.03 5.00 -0.21
C GLU A 130 -1.12 5.21 -1.73
N LEU A 131 -1.41 6.43 -2.17
CA LEU A 131 -1.42 6.77 -3.59
C LEU A 131 -0.02 6.77 -4.19
N MET A 132 1.00 7.15 -3.41
CA MET A 132 2.38 7.15 -3.89
C MET A 132 2.82 5.78 -4.37
N LYS A 133 2.32 4.69 -3.79
CA LYS A 133 2.60 3.32 -4.27
C LYS A 133 2.22 3.16 -5.74
N VAL A 134 1.03 3.58 -6.11
CA VAL A 134 0.53 3.48 -7.49
C VAL A 134 1.32 4.40 -8.44
N VAL A 135 1.52 5.65 -8.03
CA VAL A 135 2.24 6.65 -8.86
C VAL A 135 3.68 6.21 -9.08
N LEU A 136 4.33 5.65 -8.05
CA LEU A 136 5.70 5.14 -8.18
C LEU A 136 5.79 3.96 -9.15
N ILE A 137 4.82 3.04 -9.14
CA ILE A 137 4.77 1.93 -10.09
C ILE A 137 4.64 2.45 -11.53
N VAL A 138 3.75 3.41 -11.77
CA VAL A 138 3.58 4.03 -13.10
C VAL A 138 4.86 4.75 -13.53
N TYR A 139 5.51 5.47 -12.61
CA TYR A 139 6.81 6.11 -12.86
C TYR A 139 7.87 5.09 -13.26
N LEU A 140 8.04 4.05 -12.45
CA LEU A 140 9.05 3.01 -12.71
C LEU A 140 8.79 2.29 -14.03
N ALA A 141 7.56 1.91 -14.33
CA ALA A 141 7.20 1.27 -15.59
C ALA A 141 7.55 2.15 -16.78
N SER A 142 7.15 3.43 -16.74
CA SER A 142 7.47 4.41 -17.79
C SER A 142 8.97 4.68 -17.93
N TYR A 143 9.69 4.72 -16.80
CA TYR A 143 11.13 4.94 -16.76
C TYR A 143 11.89 3.74 -17.36
N LEU A 144 11.56 2.53 -16.94
CA LEU A 144 12.21 1.30 -17.40
C LEU A 144 12.00 1.07 -18.90
N GLU A 145 10.81 1.38 -19.42
CA GLU A 145 10.52 1.33 -20.84
C GLU A 145 11.46 2.27 -21.63
N ARG A 146 11.55 3.54 -21.22
CA ARG A 146 12.38 4.55 -21.89
C ARG A 146 13.87 4.28 -21.78
N LYS A 147 14.32 3.72 -20.66
CA LYS A 147 15.74 3.49 -20.36
C LYS A 147 16.18 2.05 -20.60
N ARG A 148 15.35 1.23 -21.23
CA ARG A 148 15.63 -0.18 -21.54
C ARG A 148 17.04 -0.44 -22.08
N PRO A 149 17.61 0.35 -23.03
CA PRO A 149 18.97 0.12 -23.53
C PRO A 149 20.07 0.36 -22.48
N PHE A 150 19.79 1.14 -21.45
CA PHE A 150 20.77 1.56 -20.44
C PHE A 150 20.56 0.88 -19.09
N ILE A 151 19.56 0.01 -18.94
CA ILE A 151 19.17 -0.56 -17.64
C ILE A 151 20.27 -1.38 -16.97
N GLN A 152 21.22 -1.88 -17.73
CA GLN A 152 22.38 -2.61 -17.23
C GLN A 152 23.52 -1.70 -16.72
N SER A 153 23.43 -0.39 -16.96
CA SER A 153 24.39 0.61 -16.46
C SER A 153 23.86 1.26 -15.18
N PHE A 154 24.65 1.30 -14.13
CA PHE A 154 24.24 1.93 -12.87
C PHE A 154 23.96 3.43 -13.08
N ASN A 155 24.92 4.19 -13.63
CA ASN A 155 24.83 5.65 -13.69
C ASN A 155 23.72 6.16 -14.65
N ARG A 156 23.50 5.49 -15.80
CA ARG A 156 22.55 5.94 -16.83
C ARG A 156 21.19 5.28 -16.75
N GLY A 157 21.14 4.08 -16.18
CA GLY A 157 19.93 3.27 -16.06
C GLY A 157 19.32 3.32 -14.66
N ILE A 158 20.00 2.79 -13.67
CA ILE A 158 19.44 2.52 -12.34
C ILE A 158 19.52 3.75 -11.42
N GLY A 159 20.65 4.45 -11.42
CA GLY A 159 20.94 5.54 -10.49
C GLY A 159 19.88 6.64 -10.48
N PRO A 160 19.49 7.24 -11.63
CA PRO A 160 18.45 8.27 -11.65
C PRO A 160 17.08 7.77 -11.13
N CYS A 161 16.75 6.51 -11.41
CA CYS A 161 15.53 5.88 -10.92
C CYS A 161 15.57 5.75 -9.39
N LEU A 162 16.68 5.25 -8.83
CA LEU A 162 16.86 5.14 -7.38
C LEU A 162 16.86 6.49 -6.69
N LEU A 163 17.42 7.52 -7.32
CA LEU A 163 17.46 8.87 -6.77
C LEU A 163 16.04 9.43 -6.63
N VAL A 164 15.21 9.35 -7.68
CA VAL A 164 13.84 9.84 -7.64
C VAL A 164 13.01 9.01 -6.65
N SER A 165 13.08 7.68 -6.71
CA SER A 165 12.34 6.82 -5.78
C SER A 165 12.78 7.04 -4.33
N GLY A 166 14.09 7.15 -4.09
CA GLY A 166 14.69 7.43 -2.79
C GLY A 166 14.26 8.77 -2.21
N PHE A 167 14.12 9.80 -3.05
CA PHE A 167 13.63 11.10 -2.62
C PHE A 167 12.20 11.01 -2.07
N TYR A 168 11.28 10.33 -2.76
CA TYR A 168 9.90 10.14 -2.27
C TYR A 168 9.86 9.25 -1.02
N MET A 169 10.69 8.19 -0.99
CA MET A 169 10.80 7.34 0.21
C MET A 169 11.34 8.12 1.41
N LEU A 170 12.28 9.05 1.20
CA LEU A 170 12.78 9.94 2.26
C LEU A 170 11.67 10.83 2.84
N LEU A 171 10.82 11.43 1.99
CA LEU A 171 9.68 12.21 2.45
C LEU A 171 8.71 11.39 3.31
N ILE A 172 8.47 10.13 2.93
CA ILE A 172 7.62 9.22 3.70
C ILE A 172 8.31 8.78 5.01
N LEU A 173 9.63 8.60 4.99
CA LEU A 173 10.41 8.29 6.19
C LEU A 173 10.37 9.42 7.22
N LEU A 174 10.33 10.69 6.77
CA LEU A 174 10.14 11.87 7.62
C LEU A 174 8.74 11.91 8.27
N GLN A 175 7.77 11.15 7.75
CA GLN A 175 6.43 10.98 8.33
C GLN A 175 6.37 9.81 9.33
N PRO A 176 7.45 9.34 9.92
CA PRO A 176 7.79 8.07 10.57
C PRO A 176 7.05 6.82 10.03
N ASP A 177 6.90 6.70 8.70
CA ASP A 177 6.23 5.57 8.07
C ASP A 177 7.24 4.57 7.46
N PHE A 178 7.90 3.85 8.35
CA PHE A 178 8.92 2.86 7.98
C PHE A 178 8.34 1.69 7.16
N GLY A 179 7.13 1.23 7.50
CA GLY A 179 6.49 0.10 6.80
C GLY A 179 6.25 0.38 5.32
N THR A 180 5.70 1.57 5.00
CA THR A 180 5.48 1.99 3.61
C THR A 180 6.79 2.17 2.85
N VAL A 181 7.84 2.68 3.50
CA VAL A 181 9.17 2.79 2.87
C VAL A 181 9.74 1.43 2.49
N VAL A 182 9.66 0.43 3.38
CA VAL A 182 10.10 -0.95 3.08
C VAL A 182 9.31 -1.54 1.92
N LEU A 183 7.99 -1.36 1.91
CA LEU A 183 7.13 -1.82 0.80
C LEU A 183 7.53 -1.18 -0.54
N LEU A 184 7.73 0.15 -0.55
CA LEU A 184 8.15 0.87 -1.76
C LEU A 184 9.54 0.44 -2.22
N ALA A 185 10.50 0.28 -1.30
CA ALA A 185 11.84 -0.20 -1.62
C ALA A 185 11.78 -1.60 -2.27
N THR A 186 11.00 -2.51 -1.69
CA THR A 186 10.78 -3.85 -2.25
C THR A 186 10.14 -3.77 -3.65
N THR A 187 9.15 -2.90 -3.84
CA THR A 187 8.51 -2.67 -5.14
C THR A 187 9.52 -2.17 -6.18
N VAL A 188 10.36 -1.19 -5.82
CA VAL A 188 11.42 -0.67 -6.70
C VAL A 188 12.39 -1.79 -7.10
N LEU A 189 12.87 -2.58 -6.14
CA LEU A 189 13.79 -3.67 -6.39
C LEU A 189 13.18 -4.75 -7.30
N MET A 190 11.92 -5.13 -7.06
CA MET A 190 11.20 -6.08 -7.89
C MET A 190 11.02 -5.55 -9.33
N MET A 191 10.64 -4.29 -9.50
CA MET A 191 10.49 -3.70 -10.82
C MET A 191 11.82 -3.58 -11.56
N LEU A 192 12.93 -3.25 -10.89
CA LEU A 192 14.26 -3.26 -11.47
C LEU A 192 14.69 -4.66 -11.89
N PHE A 193 14.37 -5.68 -11.10
CA PHE A 193 14.63 -7.09 -11.43
C PHE A 193 13.90 -7.50 -12.71
N VAL A 194 12.58 -7.27 -12.77
CA VAL A 194 11.76 -7.57 -13.95
C VAL A 194 12.19 -6.74 -15.17
N GLY A 195 12.66 -5.51 -14.93
CA GLY A 195 13.19 -4.63 -15.99
C GLY A 195 14.52 -5.07 -16.60
N GLY A 196 15.14 -6.15 -16.08
CA GLY A 196 16.38 -6.71 -16.64
C GLY A 196 17.66 -6.05 -16.12
N CYS A 197 17.62 -5.49 -14.90
CA CYS A 197 18.79 -4.97 -14.21
C CYS A 197 19.79 -6.11 -13.92
N ARG A 198 21.09 -5.79 -13.93
CA ARG A 198 22.13 -6.77 -13.55
C ARG A 198 21.96 -7.19 -12.10
N ILE A 199 22.04 -8.49 -11.85
CA ILE A 199 21.85 -9.06 -10.51
C ILE A 199 22.80 -8.44 -9.46
N TRP A 200 24.01 -8.11 -9.83
CA TRP A 200 24.97 -7.48 -8.92
C TRP A 200 24.55 -6.08 -8.44
N HIS A 201 23.90 -5.29 -9.29
CA HIS A 201 23.35 -4.00 -8.90
C HIS A 201 22.19 -4.19 -7.92
N LEU A 202 21.35 -5.22 -8.15
CA LEU A 202 20.26 -5.55 -7.24
C LEU A 202 20.79 -6.00 -5.87
N VAL A 203 21.77 -6.89 -5.86
CA VAL A 203 22.41 -7.32 -4.61
C VAL A 203 22.99 -6.13 -3.85
N ALA A 204 23.70 -5.23 -4.54
CA ALA A 204 24.22 -4.01 -3.93
C ALA A 204 23.08 -3.13 -3.37
N CYS A 205 22.01 -2.92 -4.13
CA CYS A 205 20.84 -2.15 -3.66
C CYS A 205 20.18 -2.81 -2.44
N VAL A 206 19.97 -4.12 -2.48
CA VAL A 206 19.42 -4.88 -1.33
C VAL A 206 20.30 -4.74 -0.11
N SER A 207 21.63 -4.87 -0.27
CA SER A 207 22.59 -4.73 0.85
C SER A 207 22.52 -3.33 1.46
N VAL A 208 22.47 -2.29 0.63
CA VAL A 208 22.33 -0.90 1.11
C VAL A 208 20.98 -0.69 1.83
N VAL A 209 19.86 -1.13 1.24
CA VAL A 209 18.53 -1.01 1.84
C VAL A 209 18.46 -1.79 3.16
N ALA A 210 19.02 -3.00 3.22
CA ALA A 210 19.07 -3.81 4.43
C ALA A 210 19.91 -3.14 5.52
N SER A 211 21.11 -2.64 5.18
CA SER A 211 21.99 -1.96 6.13
C SER A 211 21.33 -0.68 6.68
N LEU A 212 20.72 0.13 5.82
CA LEU A 212 19.98 1.32 6.25
C LEU A 212 18.77 0.93 7.10
N GLY A 213 18.05 -0.13 6.75
CA GLY A 213 16.93 -0.67 7.51
C GLY A 213 17.36 -1.07 8.93
N VAL A 214 18.44 -1.83 9.06
CA VAL A 214 19.01 -2.22 10.36
C VAL A 214 19.40 -0.98 11.16
N ALA A 215 20.14 -0.04 10.55
CA ALA A 215 20.54 1.20 11.22
C ALA A 215 19.30 1.99 11.72
N LEU A 216 18.27 2.16 10.89
CA LEU A 216 17.03 2.86 11.25
C LEU A 216 16.24 2.15 12.36
N VAL A 217 16.33 0.83 12.44
CA VAL A 217 15.71 0.07 13.54
C VAL A 217 16.49 0.28 14.83
N MET A 218 17.82 0.19 14.78
CA MET A 218 18.69 0.34 15.95
C MET A 218 18.64 1.76 16.55
N THR A 219 18.36 2.79 15.75
CA THR A 219 18.28 4.18 16.25
C THR A 219 17.00 4.50 17.03
N GLN A 220 15.98 3.63 16.98
CA GLN A 220 14.69 3.90 17.61
C GLN A 220 14.27 2.73 18.51
N ALA A 221 14.27 2.93 19.80
CA ALA A 221 13.89 1.92 20.80
C ALA A 221 12.52 1.28 20.52
N TYR A 222 11.54 2.06 20.04
CA TYR A 222 10.22 1.56 19.67
C TYR A 222 10.25 0.51 18.54
N ARG A 223 11.11 0.71 17.51
CA ARG A 223 11.23 -0.24 16.40
C ARG A 223 11.92 -1.52 16.85
N MET A 224 12.94 -1.38 17.68
CA MET A 224 13.65 -2.52 18.28
C MET A 224 12.70 -3.36 19.13
N ARG A 225 11.89 -2.73 19.99
CA ARG A 225 10.90 -3.44 20.81
C ARG A 225 9.91 -4.24 19.96
N ARG A 226 9.45 -3.69 18.81
CA ARG A 226 8.57 -4.43 17.90
C ARG A 226 9.23 -5.68 17.32
N ILE A 227 10.51 -5.61 16.95
CA ILE A 227 11.24 -6.79 16.44
C ILE A 227 11.43 -7.81 17.54
N LEU A 228 11.83 -7.39 18.74
CA LEU A 228 11.99 -8.29 19.88
C LEU A 228 10.65 -8.95 20.26
N ALA A 229 9.57 -8.19 20.31
CA ALA A 229 8.23 -8.72 20.55
C ALA A 229 7.78 -9.71 19.47
N PHE A 230 8.17 -9.51 18.22
CA PHE A 230 7.88 -10.47 17.13
C PHE A 230 8.68 -11.77 17.30
N LEU A 231 9.95 -11.70 17.71
CA LEU A 231 10.82 -12.87 17.92
C LEU A 231 10.47 -13.64 19.19
N ASN A 232 10.21 -12.93 20.27
CA ASN A 232 9.84 -13.52 21.55
C ASN A 232 8.76 -12.68 22.26
N PRO A 233 7.49 -12.85 21.90
CA PRO A 233 6.39 -12.06 22.50
C PRO A 233 6.16 -12.36 23.99
N TRP A 234 6.68 -13.48 24.47
CA TRP A 234 6.50 -13.92 25.85
C TRP A 234 7.40 -13.21 26.86
N GLU A 235 8.40 -12.46 26.41
CA GLU A 235 9.24 -11.65 27.31
C GLU A 235 8.49 -10.46 27.90
N ASP A 236 7.55 -9.89 27.15
CA ASP A 236 6.75 -8.75 27.60
C ASP A 236 5.27 -8.97 27.22
N PRO A 237 4.58 -9.88 27.91
CA PRO A 237 3.25 -10.35 27.51
C PRO A 237 2.14 -9.33 27.75
N LEU A 238 2.38 -8.26 28.53
CA LEU A 238 1.36 -7.26 28.90
C LEU A 238 1.49 -5.94 28.12
N ASP A 239 2.61 -5.68 27.46
CA ASP A 239 2.87 -4.47 26.66
C ASP A 239 3.15 -4.83 25.20
N SER A 240 4.40 -4.87 24.82
CA SER A 240 4.80 -5.01 23.38
C SER A 240 4.44 -6.37 22.76
N GLY A 241 4.41 -7.46 23.54
CA GLY A 241 4.01 -8.81 23.12
C GLY A 241 2.51 -9.07 23.17
N PHE A 242 1.73 -8.26 23.89
CA PHE A 242 0.31 -8.52 24.18
C PHE A 242 -0.50 -8.78 22.91
N GLN A 243 -0.37 -7.91 21.92
CA GLN A 243 -1.12 -7.99 20.67
C GLN A 243 -0.83 -9.28 19.90
N ILE A 244 0.44 -9.69 19.84
CA ILE A 244 0.88 -10.93 19.15
C ILE A 244 0.38 -12.17 19.88
N ILE A 245 0.47 -12.18 21.20
CA ILE A 245 -0.02 -13.28 22.03
C ILE A 245 -1.53 -13.45 21.87
N GLN A 246 -2.29 -12.36 21.91
CA GLN A 246 -3.75 -12.42 21.71
C GLN A 246 -4.11 -12.92 20.30
N SER A 247 -3.32 -12.57 19.30
CA SER A 247 -3.48 -13.10 17.95
C SER A 247 -3.22 -14.61 17.90
N PHE A 248 -2.17 -15.11 18.55
CA PHE A 248 -1.92 -16.56 18.65
C PHE A 248 -3.04 -17.29 19.37
N ILE A 249 -3.57 -16.72 20.46
CA ILE A 249 -4.73 -17.27 21.17
C ILE A 249 -5.96 -17.29 20.26
N ALA A 250 -6.20 -16.22 19.49
CA ALA A 250 -7.31 -16.15 18.54
C ALA A 250 -7.22 -17.26 17.48
N ILE A 251 -6.06 -17.42 16.85
CA ILE A 251 -5.80 -18.45 15.83
C ILE A 251 -5.89 -19.84 16.44
N GLY A 252 -5.21 -20.08 17.60
CA GLY A 252 -5.19 -21.37 18.25
C GLY A 252 -6.57 -21.84 18.72
N THR A 253 -7.40 -20.92 19.24
CA THR A 253 -8.76 -21.24 19.68
C THR A 253 -9.76 -21.34 18.53
N GLY A 254 -9.47 -20.73 17.38
CA GLY A 254 -10.31 -20.79 16.17
C GLY A 254 -10.11 -22.06 15.34
N GLY A 255 -8.89 -22.64 15.33
CA GLY A 255 -8.56 -23.77 14.48
C GLY A 255 -8.76 -23.45 13.00
N TRP A 256 -8.95 -24.48 12.17
CA TRP A 256 -9.06 -24.35 10.71
C TRP A 256 -10.34 -23.64 10.22
N PHE A 257 -11.44 -23.78 10.93
CA PHE A 257 -12.76 -23.26 10.50
C PHE A 257 -13.23 -22.05 11.30
N GLY A 258 -12.45 -21.62 12.30
CA GLY A 258 -12.85 -20.56 13.21
C GLY A 258 -13.95 -21.00 14.19
N ARG A 259 -14.39 -20.08 15.07
CA ARG A 259 -15.49 -20.29 16.01
C ARG A 259 -16.85 -19.90 15.47
N GLY A 260 -16.91 -19.42 14.24
CA GLY A 260 -18.12 -18.89 13.63
C GLY A 260 -18.17 -17.35 13.59
N LEU A 261 -19.06 -16.84 12.73
CA LEU A 261 -19.28 -15.40 12.59
C LEU A 261 -19.90 -14.86 13.90
N GLY A 262 -19.24 -13.90 14.48
CA GLY A 262 -19.75 -13.29 15.70
C GLY A 262 -19.23 -13.90 17.01
N GLU A 263 -18.73 -15.13 17.04
CA GLU A 263 -18.39 -15.89 18.25
C GLU A 263 -16.96 -15.68 18.80
N SER A 264 -16.14 -14.87 18.13
CA SER A 264 -14.78 -14.60 18.62
C SER A 264 -14.81 -13.75 19.89
N ARG A 265 -14.28 -14.30 20.98
CA ARG A 265 -14.12 -13.57 22.26
C ARG A 265 -13.07 -12.48 22.17
N GLN A 266 -12.09 -12.59 21.27
CA GLN A 266 -10.98 -11.65 21.14
C GLN A 266 -11.42 -10.25 20.70
N LYS A 267 -12.56 -10.12 20.01
CA LYS A 267 -13.16 -8.82 19.64
C LYS A 267 -13.82 -8.08 20.81
N LEU A 268 -13.98 -8.71 21.97
CA LEU A 268 -14.49 -8.10 23.21
C LEU A 268 -13.35 -7.39 23.97
N PHE A 269 -12.60 -6.52 23.28
CA PHE A 269 -11.47 -5.71 23.80
C PHE A 269 -10.22 -6.47 24.23
N PHE A 270 -10.14 -7.79 24.03
CA PHE A 270 -8.92 -8.55 24.30
C PHE A 270 -7.84 -8.30 23.22
N LEU A 271 -8.24 -8.04 21.97
CA LEU A 271 -7.32 -7.69 20.89
C LEU A 271 -7.44 -6.20 20.55
N PRO A 272 -6.40 -5.39 20.79
CA PRO A 272 -6.39 -3.97 20.41
C PRO A 272 -6.57 -3.84 18.88
N ASP A 273 -7.39 -2.86 18.46
CA ASP A 273 -7.61 -2.51 17.05
C ASP A 273 -7.99 -3.70 16.13
N ALA A 274 -8.74 -4.69 16.67
CA ALA A 274 -9.15 -5.90 15.93
C ALA A 274 -9.85 -5.63 14.58
N HIS A 275 -10.35 -4.41 14.37
CA HIS A 275 -11.05 -3.99 13.16
C HIS A 275 -10.15 -3.30 12.11
N THR A 276 -8.86 -3.03 12.44
CA THR A 276 -7.92 -2.35 11.56
C THR A 276 -6.62 -3.10 11.35
N ASP A 277 -6.10 -3.75 12.38
CA ASP A 277 -4.74 -4.28 12.37
C ASP A 277 -4.69 -5.83 12.36
N PHE A 278 -5.82 -6.53 12.57
CA PHE A 278 -5.90 -8.00 12.65
C PHE A 278 -7.16 -8.56 11.99
#